data_82f15d6ff87730a0c1e39221c9720b0b
#
_entry.id   82f15d6ff87730a0c1e39221c9720b0b
#
_cell.length_a   1.000
_cell.length_b   1.000
_cell.length_c   1.000
_cell.angle_alpha   90.00
_cell.angle_beta   90.00
_cell.angle_gamma   90.00
#
_symmetry.space_group_name_H-M   'P 1'
#
loop_
_entity.id
_entity.type
_entity.pdbx_description
1 polymer ?
#
loop_
_entity_poly.entity_id
_entity_poly.type
_entity_poly.pdbx_seq_one_letter_code
_entity_poly.pdbx_strand_id
1 'polypeptide(L)'
;HIRHAIRQAGKERATELGRDILSKELRRKDLVLSKLIDDGRIERYAEEDFGGRSIEELFAAISYGKVAASALARKLAGDETPREPEEKSSKVVPKRLRQFFQRERRRSTSGVRVSGSADVRVRFAGCCEPLPGDEISGFVTRGRGVTVHSRGCVRVFTLDPDRRIDVEWDQDAEVRRAVAIKVLSRDEPGILAKITNTISAAGINIGAARVNAGDEAGKGAEQTFELWVQDVNTLTGVMRQIRKVKGVRSVERLRG
;
A
#
# COMPACT_ATOMS: atom_id res chain seq x y z
N HIS A 1 -23.65 -23.99 -9.56
CA HIS A 1 -24.62 -23.16 -8.80
C HIS A 1 -23.97 -22.42 -7.63
N ILE A 2 -23.14 -23.08 -6.80
CA ILE A 2 -22.54 -22.49 -5.57
C ILE A 2 -21.64 -21.29 -5.88
N ARG A 3 -20.78 -21.35 -6.93
CA ARG A 3 -19.91 -20.23 -7.34
C ARG A 3 -20.68 -19.01 -7.82
N HIS A 4 -21.86 -19.20 -8.41
CA HIS A 4 -22.72 -18.10 -8.86
C HIS A 4 -23.37 -17.40 -7.68
N ALA A 5 -23.90 -18.16 -6.71
CA ALA A 5 -24.49 -17.63 -5.49
C ALA A 5 -23.48 -16.84 -4.64
N ILE A 6 -22.22 -17.29 -4.54
CA ILE A 6 -21.15 -16.58 -3.82
C ILE A 6 -20.81 -15.24 -4.50
N ARG A 7 -20.74 -15.22 -5.84
CA ARG A 7 -20.50 -13.97 -6.59
C ARG A 7 -21.66 -12.98 -6.44
N GLN A 8 -22.90 -13.46 -6.44
CA GLN A 8 -24.07 -12.63 -6.30
C GLN A 8 -24.17 -12.03 -4.89
N ALA A 9 -23.96 -12.82 -3.84
CA ALA A 9 -23.89 -12.35 -2.46
C ALA A 9 -22.73 -11.34 -2.22
N GLY A 10 -21.61 -11.52 -2.92
CA GLY A 10 -20.49 -10.56 -2.89
C GLY A 10 -20.86 -9.23 -3.55
N LYS A 11 -21.57 -9.26 -4.69
CA LYS A 11 -22.03 -8.05 -5.39
C LYS A 11 -23.07 -7.28 -4.57
N GLU A 12 -24.02 -7.96 -3.95
CA GLU A 12 -25.04 -7.34 -3.08
C GLU A 12 -24.40 -6.62 -1.89
N ARG A 13 -23.46 -7.27 -1.19
CA ARG A 13 -22.72 -6.65 -0.08
C ARG A 13 -21.88 -5.46 -0.52
N ALA A 14 -21.26 -5.53 -1.69
CA ALA A 14 -20.50 -4.42 -2.24
C ALA A 14 -21.40 -3.22 -2.57
N THR A 15 -22.58 -3.47 -3.13
CA THR A 15 -23.58 -2.44 -3.44
C THR A 15 -24.08 -1.77 -2.17
N GLU A 16 -24.42 -2.55 -1.15
CA GLU A 16 -24.88 -2.05 0.15
C GLU A 16 -23.80 -1.18 0.84
N LEU A 17 -22.56 -1.66 0.85
CA LEU A 17 -21.43 -0.91 1.41
C LEU A 17 -21.17 0.40 0.65
N GLY A 18 -21.24 0.38 -0.68
CA GLY A 18 -21.07 1.58 -1.51
C GLY A 18 -22.17 2.61 -1.28
N ARG A 19 -23.41 2.15 -1.11
CA ARG A 19 -24.55 2.97 -0.74
C ARG A 19 -24.34 3.66 0.60
N ASP A 20 -23.83 2.94 1.61
CA ASP A 20 -23.53 3.48 2.93
C ASP A 20 -22.40 4.52 2.89
N ILE A 21 -21.35 4.25 2.12
CA ILE A 21 -20.22 5.18 1.96
C ILE A 21 -20.71 6.48 1.33
N LEU A 22 -21.46 6.40 0.22
CA LEU A 22 -22.00 7.58 -0.45
C LEU A 22 -22.98 8.35 0.44
N SER A 23 -23.86 7.66 1.15
CA SER A 23 -24.81 8.27 2.07
C SER A 23 -24.11 9.11 3.14
N LYS A 24 -22.97 8.62 3.68
CA LYS A 24 -22.18 9.37 4.67
C LYS A 24 -21.53 10.63 4.08
N GLU A 25 -21.01 10.54 2.86
CA GLU A 25 -20.40 11.70 2.18
C GLU A 25 -21.45 12.75 1.80
N LEU A 26 -22.64 12.32 1.35
CA LEU A 26 -23.75 13.20 1.02
C LEU A 26 -24.30 13.94 2.26
N ARG A 27 -24.41 13.25 3.41
CA ARG A 27 -24.80 13.89 4.69
C ARG A 27 -23.86 15.01 5.11
N ARG A 28 -22.58 14.94 4.80
CA ARG A 28 -21.61 16.02 5.06
C ARG A 28 -21.85 17.26 4.21
N LYS A 29 -22.69 17.14 3.18
CA LYS A 29 -23.09 18.19 2.24
C LYS A 29 -24.58 18.51 2.36
N ASP A 30 -25.22 18.11 3.48
CA ASP A 30 -26.64 18.29 3.73
C ASP A 30 -27.56 17.68 2.65
N LEU A 31 -27.06 16.66 1.93
CA LEU A 31 -27.80 15.93 0.92
C LEU A 31 -28.27 14.56 1.44
N VAL A 32 -29.45 14.15 0.97
CA VAL A 32 -30.06 12.86 1.34
C VAL A 32 -30.08 11.96 0.12
N LEU A 33 -29.45 10.78 0.20
CA LEU A 33 -29.29 9.84 -0.91
C LEU A 33 -30.63 9.42 -1.54
N SER A 34 -31.65 9.13 -0.71
CA SER A 34 -32.96 8.73 -1.23
C SER A 34 -33.59 9.78 -2.14
N LYS A 35 -33.53 11.06 -1.74
CA LYS A 35 -34.04 12.16 -2.59
C LYS A 35 -33.31 12.27 -3.91
N LEU A 36 -31.99 12.05 -3.92
CA LEU A 36 -31.18 12.10 -5.13
C LEU A 36 -31.43 10.92 -6.08
N ILE A 37 -31.86 9.77 -5.56
CA ILE A 37 -32.35 8.65 -6.33
C ILE A 37 -33.73 8.97 -6.87
N ASP A 38 -34.67 9.42 -6.03
CA ASP A 38 -36.03 9.76 -6.41
C ASP A 38 -36.06 10.89 -7.49
N ASP A 39 -35.13 11.86 -7.41
CA ASP A 39 -34.97 12.94 -8.38
C ASP A 39 -34.22 12.51 -9.66
N GLY A 40 -33.79 11.26 -9.77
CA GLY A 40 -33.06 10.71 -10.93
C GLY A 40 -31.65 11.27 -11.13
N ARG A 41 -31.08 11.95 -10.11
CA ARG A 41 -29.76 12.59 -10.23
C ARG A 41 -28.62 11.58 -10.16
N ILE A 42 -28.81 10.51 -9.43
CA ILE A 42 -27.83 9.39 -9.36
C ILE A 42 -27.84 8.60 -10.66
N GLU A 43 -29.01 8.33 -11.21
CA GLU A 43 -29.21 7.66 -12.50
C GLU A 43 -28.52 8.42 -13.62
N ARG A 44 -28.79 9.73 -13.70
CA ARG A 44 -28.17 10.62 -14.70
C ARG A 44 -26.65 10.60 -14.61
N TYR A 45 -26.10 10.63 -13.40
CA TYR A 45 -24.67 10.51 -13.21
C TYR A 45 -24.14 9.14 -13.69
N ALA A 46 -24.86 8.06 -13.40
CA ALA A 46 -24.48 6.72 -13.83
C ALA A 46 -24.50 6.59 -15.36
N GLU A 47 -25.43 7.25 -16.03
CA GLU A 47 -25.54 7.25 -17.50
C GLU A 47 -24.46 8.12 -18.16
N GLU A 48 -24.29 9.36 -17.71
CA GLU A 48 -23.43 10.35 -18.37
C GLU A 48 -21.94 10.17 -18.01
N ASP A 49 -21.62 9.99 -16.73
CA ASP A 49 -20.26 9.99 -16.22
C ASP A 49 -19.70 8.60 -15.92
N PHE A 50 -20.56 7.61 -15.74
CA PHE A 50 -20.12 6.24 -15.40
C PHE A 50 -20.35 5.23 -16.53
N GLY A 51 -20.64 5.71 -17.74
CA GLY A 51 -20.69 4.89 -18.96
C GLY A 51 -21.96 4.04 -19.08
N GLY A 52 -23.11 4.55 -18.65
CA GLY A 52 -24.43 3.89 -18.82
C GLY A 52 -24.62 2.64 -17.97
N ARG A 53 -23.93 2.55 -16.84
CA ARG A 53 -24.02 1.41 -15.93
C ARG A 53 -25.15 1.60 -14.91
N SER A 54 -25.58 0.50 -14.29
CA SER A 54 -26.65 0.55 -13.30
C SER A 54 -26.18 1.25 -11.99
N ILE A 55 -27.14 1.74 -11.20
CA ILE A 55 -26.88 2.34 -9.89
C ILE A 55 -26.18 1.36 -8.95
N GLU A 56 -26.55 0.07 -9.02
CA GLU A 56 -25.93 -0.99 -8.24
C GLU A 56 -24.44 -1.14 -8.60
N GLU A 57 -24.11 -1.01 -9.88
CA GLU A 57 -22.72 -1.05 -10.34
C GLU A 57 -21.95 0.20 -9.93
N LEU A 58 -22.60 1.36 -9.88
CA LEU A 58 -22.01 2.59 -9.34
C LEU A 58 -21.71 2.43 -7.85
N PHE A 59 -22.65 1.91 -7.05
CA PHE A 59 -22.41 1.66 -5.62
C PHE A 59 -21.31 0.61 -5.41
N ALA A 60 -21.32 -0.47 -6.17
CA ALA A 60 -20.24 -1.45 -6.12
C ALA A 60 -18.88 -0.80 -6.47
N ALA A 61 -18.82 0.06 -7.49
CA ALA A 61 -17.61 0.80 -7.87
C ALA A 61 -17.13 1.74 -6.76
N ILE A 62 -18.04 2.39 -6.02
CA ILE A 62 -17.71 3.21 -4.85
C ILE A 62 -17.15 2.34 -3.72
N SER A 63 -17.73 1.17 -3.46
CA SER A 63 -17.23 0.25 -2.43
C SER A 63 -15.84 -0.27 -2.74
N TYR A 64 -15.54 -0.48 -4.04
CA TYR A 64 -14.23 -0.90 -4.53
C TYR A 64 -13.23 0.25 -4.70
N GLY A 65 -13.64 1.50 -4.39
CA GLY A 65 -12.78 2.68 -4.54
C GLY A 65 -12.52 3.11 -5.98
N LYS A 66 -13.23 2.54 -6.97
CA LYS A 66 -13.14 2.94 -8.38
C LYS A 66 -13.78 4.31 -8.64
N VAL A 67 -14.77 4.67 -7.84
CA VAL A 67 -15.42 5.98 -7.83
C VAL A 67 -15.26 6.57 -6.44
N ALA A 68 -14.70 7.78 -6.36
CA ALA A 68 -14.55 8.47 -5.10
C ALA A 68 -15.90 9.07 -4.65
N ALA A 69 -16.48 8.54 -3.57
CA ALA A 69 -17.75 9.01 -3.02
C ALA A 69 -17.75 10.52 -2.71
N SER A 70 -16.62 11.06 -2.24
CA SER A 70 -16.46 12.47 -1.95
C SER A 70 -16.49 13.37 -3.20
N ALA A 71 -15.95 12.89 -4.33
CA ALA A 71 -16.01 13.60 -5.61
C ALA A 71 -17.43 13.60 -6.16
N LEU A 72 -18.12 12.46 -6.11
CA LEU A 72 -19.52 12.33 -6.50
C LEU A 72 -20.42 13.19 -5.64
N ALA A 73 -20.23 13.19 -4.31
CA ALA A 73 -21.01 14.04 -3.40
C ALA A 73 -20.83 15.54 -3.68
N ARG A 74 -19.61 15.99 -4.04
CA ARG A 74 -19.38 17.39 -4.46
C ARG A 74 -20.11 17.73 -5.76
N LYS A 75 -20.02 16.87 -6.75
CA LYS A 75 -20.71 17.06 -8.04
C LYS A 75 -22.23 17.15 -7.85
N LEU A 76 -22.78 16.25 -7.02
CA LEU A 76 -24.21 16.26 -6.69
C LEU A 76 -24.64 17.45 -5.82
N ALA A 77 -23.73 18.04 -5.05
CA ALA A 77 -23.99 19.26 -4.27
C ALA A 77 -23.98 20.55 -5.11
N GLY A 78 -23.56 20.48 -6.39
CA GLY A 78 -23.40 21.67 -7.21
C GLY A 78 -22.18 22.51 -6.83
N ASP A 79 -21.28 22.00 -6.00
CA ASP A 79 -19.99 22.59 -5.67
C ASP A 79 -19.01 22.40 -6.85
N GLU A 80 -19.41 22.85 -8.03
CA GLU A 80 -18.55 22.89 -9.20
C GLU A 80 -17.64 24.11 -9.11
N THR A 81 -16.52 23.98 -8.40
CA THR A 81 -15.33 24.70 -8.81
C THR A 81 -14.65 23.85 -9.88
N PRO A 82 -14.61 24.32 -11.13
CA PRO A 82 -14.02 23.51 -12.22
C PRO A 82 -12.53 23.46 -12.02
N ARG A 83 -11.99 22.29 -11.76
CA ARG A 83 -10.64 21.92 -12.14
C ARG A 83 -10.73 20.65 -12.95
N GLU A 84 -11.29 20.82 -14.16
CA GLU A 84 -11.04 19.91 -15.26
C GLU A 84 -9.59 20.08 -15.73
N PRO A 85 -8.94 18.97 -16.14
CA PRO A 85 -7.81 19.09 -17.03
C PRO A 85 -8.37 19.38 -18.44
N GLU A 86 -8.49 20.66 -18.82
CA GLU A 86 -8.74 21.05 -20.19
C GLU A 86 -7.59 20.58 -21.09
N GLU A 87 -7.87 19.55 -21.89
CA GLU A 87 -7.31 19.45 -23.22
C GLU A 87 -7.97 20.49 -24.08
N LYS A 88 -7.18 21.44 -24.52
CA LYS A 88 -7.14 22.20 -25.77
C LYS A 88 -6.83 23.67 -25.54
N SER A 89 -5.62 24.03 -25.76
CA SER A 89 -5.24 25.15 -26.62
C SER A 89 -3.72 25.24 -26.69
N SER A 90 -3.22 25.11 -27.90
CA SER A 90 -1.83 25.32 -28.27
C SER A 90 -1.40 26.77 -27.99
N LYS A 91 -0.79 27.00 -26.82
CA LYS A 91 0.14 28.10 -26.63
C LYS A 91 1.45 27.48 -26.15
N VAL A 92 2.48 27.65 -26.96
CA VAL A 92 3.85 27.22 -26.72
C VAL A 92 4.32 27.72 -25.37
N VAL A 93 4.23 26.85 -24.36
CA VAL A 93 4.79 27.10 -23.03
C VAL A 93 6.28 26.77 -23.11
N PRO A 94 7.20 27.69 -22.76
CA PRO A 94 8.63 27.45 -22.82
C PRO A 94 9.03 26.19 -22.07
N LYS A 95 9.91 25.37 -22.65
CA LYS A 95 10.38 24.07 -22.12
C LYS A 95 10.82 24.12 -20.63
N ARG A 96 11.26 25.30 -20.15
CA ARG A 96 11.66 25.52 -18.75
C ARG A 96 10.49 25.56 -17.77
N LEU A 97 9.28 26.01 -18.19
CA LEU A 97 8.11 25.97 -17.32
C LEU A 97 7.48 24.56 -17.23
N ARG A 98 7.62 23.73 -18.27
CA ARG A 98 7.15 22.34 -18.23
C ARG A 98 7.84 21.51 -17.14
N GLN A 99 9.08 21.81 -16.79
CA GLN A 99 9.80 21.13 -15.72
C GLN A 99 9.28 21.52 -14.31
N PHE A 100 8.72 22.74 -14.15
CA PHE A 100 8.12 23.15 -12.88
C PHE A 100 6.74 22.51 -12.64
N PHE A 101 5.91 22.34 -13.68
CA PHE A 101 4.59 21.70 -13.55
C PHE A 101 4.64 20.16 -13.52
N GLN A 102 5.73 19.54 -13.95
CA GLN A 102 5.95 18.09 -13.79
C GLN A 102 6.40 17.69 -12.37
N ARG A 103 6.68 18.66 -11.49
CA ARG A 103 7.23 18.40 -10.14
C ARG A 103 6.18 18.26 -9.04
N GLU A 104 4.90 18.47 -9.32
CA GLU A 104 3.79 18.20 -8.38
C GLU A 104 3.07 16.85 -8.62
N ARG A 105 3.79 15.81 -8.97
CA ARG A 105 3.35 14.46 -8.60
C ARG A 105 3.53 14.38 -7.09
N ARG A 106 2.45 14.58 -6.33
CA ARG A 106 2.46 14.40 -4.87
C ARG A 106 3.10 13.06 -4.58
N ARG A 107 4.29 13.09 -3.99
CA ARG A 107 5.00 11.90 -3.53
C ARG A 107 4.09 11.22 -2.51
N SER A 108 3.84 9.94 -2.66
CA SER A 108 3.03 9.24 -1.68
C SER A 108 3.81 9.17 -0.37
N THR A 109 3.21 9.63 0.71
CA THR A 109 3.82 9.61 2.06
C THR A 109 4.11 8.16 2.51
N SER A 110 3.44 7.18 1.93
CA SER A 110 3.60 5.76 2.21
C SER A 110 4.60 5.05 1.30
N GLY A 111 5.05 5.69 0.21
CA GLY A 111 5.87 5.05 -0.82
C GLY A 111 5.12 4.03 -1.70
N VAL A 112 3.78 4.03 -1.66
CA VAL A 112 2.94 3.14 -2.47
C VAL A 112 1.83 3.93 -3.14
N ARG A 113 1.59 3.67 -4.43
CA ARG A 113 0.44 4.15 -5.20
C ARG A 113 -0.63 3.06 -5.25
N VAL A 114 -1.86 3.46 -5.04
CA VAL A 114 -3.02 2.57 -5.08
C VAL A 114 -3.85 2.93 -6.31
N SER A 115 -3.95 2.02 -7.29
CA SER A 115 -4.62 2.27 -8.58
C SER A 115 -4.22 3.62 -9.20
N GLY A 116 -2.91 3.94 -9.17
CA GLY A 116 -2.35 5.19 -9.70
C GLY A 116 -2.54 6.44 -8.82
N SER A 117 -3.25 6.36 -7.69
CA SER A 117 -3.44 7.46 -6.74
C SER A 117 -2.47 7.40 -5.56
N ALA A 118 -1.89 8.55 -5.19
CA ALA A 118 -1.00 8.68 -4.03
C ALA A 118 -1.74 9.02 -2.72
N ASP A 119 -3.01 9.44 -2.79
CA ASP A 119 -3.78 10.01 -1.66
C ASP A 119 -4.56 8.94 -0.85
N VAL A 120 -4.27 7.67 -1.04
CA VAL A 120 -4.94 6.58 -0.31
C VAL A 120 -4.19 6.25 0.97
N ARG A 121 -4.91 6.10 2.08
CA ARG A 121 -4.31 5.64 3.34
C ARG A 121 -3.81 4.21 3.17
N VAL A 122 -2.49 4.04 3.19
CA VAL A 122 -1.82 2.73 3.07
C VAL A 122 -1.28 2.29 4.42
N ARG A 123 -1.44 1.01 4.72
CA ARG A 123 -0.80 0.31 5.84
C ARG A 123 -0.08 -0.92 5.31
N PHE A 124 1.05 -1.22 5.91
CA PHE A 124 1.78 -2.44 5.57
C PHE A 124 1.40 -3.56 6.54
N ALA A 125 1.26 -4.75 6.00
CA ALA A 125 0.90 -5.92 6.80
C ALA A 125 2.08 -6.37 7.68
N GLY A 126 1.87 -6.46 9.00
CA GLY A 126 2.90 -6.91 9.94
C GLY A 126 3.34 -8.37 9.72
N CYS A 127 2.52 -9.20 9.05
CA CYS A 127 2.86 -10.62 8.80
C CYS A 127 3.94 -10.83 7.73
N CYS A 128 4.26 -9.82 6.90
CA CYS A 128 5.22 -9.96 5.80
C CYS A 128 6.12 -8.74 5.60
N GLU A 129 5.72 -7.59 6.19
CA GLU A 129 6.49 -6.34 6.21
C GLU A 129 7.16 -6.01 4.86
N PRO A 130 6.38 -5.79 3.77
CA PRO A 130 6.93 -5.63 2.44
C PRO A 130 7.87 -4.42 2.35
N LEU A 131 8.97 -4.58 1.61
CA LEU A 131 9.95 -3.55 1.31
C LEU A 131 9.82 -3.08 -0.14
N PRO A 132 10.23 -1.83 -0.45
CA PRO A 132 10.37 -1.41 -1.84
C PRO A 132 11.18 -2.41 -2.66
N GLY A 133 10.62 -2.80 -3.83
CA GLY A 133 11.18 -3.86 -4.67
C GLY A 133 10.62 -5.27 -4.40
N ASP A 134 9.92 -5.52 -3.29
CA ASP A 134 9.11 -6.73 -3.14
C ASP A 134 7.88 -6.62 -4.07
N GLU A 135 7.46 -7.74 -4.67
CA GLU A 135 6.14 -7.81 -5.31
C GLU A 135 5.04 -7.66 -4.27
N ILE A 136 4.11 -6.73 -4.50
CA ILE A 136 3.07 -6.40 -3.53
C ILE A 136 1.66 -6.62 -4.06
N SER A 137 0.72 -6.79 -3.14
CA SER A 137 -0.71 -6.83 -3.38
C SER A 137 -1.43 -6.03 -2.31
N GLY A 138 -2.38 -5.19 -2.72
CA GLY A 138 -3.21 -4.40 -1.82
C GLY A 138 -4.55 -5.06 -1.54
N PHE A 139 -5.06 -4.85 -0.34
CA PHE A 139 -6.39 -5.29 0.06
C PHE A 139 -7.12 -4.16 0.78
N VAL A 140 -8.32 -3.85 0.30
CA VAL A 140 -9.17 -2.82 0.92
C VAL A 140 -9.65 -3.33 2.27
N THR A 141 -9.39 -2.56 3.33
CA THR A 141 -9.82 -2.87 4.70
C THR A 141 -10.85 -1.85 5.18
N ARG A 142 -11.96 -2.33 5.76
CA ARG A 142 -13.05 -1.49 6.24
C ARG A 142 -12.55 -0.42 7.21
N GLY A 143 -12.72 0.86 6.85
CA GLY A 143 -12.37 2.01 7.69
C GLY A 143 -10.88 2.25 7.93
N ARG A 144 -9.97 1.44 7.36
CA ARG A 144 -8.53 1.52 7.59
C ARG A 144 -7.69 1.78 6.33
N GLY A 145 -8.32 1.94 5.17
CA GLY A 145 -7.65 2.13 3.89
C GLY A 145 -7.18 0.82 3.26
N VAL A 146 -6.05 0.83 2.59
CA VAL A 146 -5.48 -0.32 1.90
C VAL A 146 -4.36 -0.94 2.73
N THR A 147 -4.45 -2.25 2.99
CA THR A 147 -3.37 -3.02 3.60
C THR A 147 -2.55 -3.67 2.50
N VAL A 148 -1.24 -3.42 2.50
CA VAL A 148 -0.30 -3.93 1.49
C VAL A 148 0.46 -5.12 2.06
N HIS A 149 0.44 -6.22 1.33
CA HIS A 149 1.17 -7.46 1.60
C HIS A 149 2.21 -7.73 0.53
N SER A 150 3.26 -8.48 0.85
CA SER A 150 4.07 -9.14 -0.18
C SER A 150 3.21 -10.17 -0.91
N ARG A 151 3.33 -10.29 -2.23
CA ARG A 151 2.52 -11.21 -3.05
C ARG A 151 2.67 -12.66 -2.60
N GLY A 152 3.85 -13.08 -2.16
CA GLY A 152 4.12 -14.41 -1.63
C GLY A 152 3.73 -14.64 -0.16
N CYS A 153 3.02 -13.72 0.48
CA CYS A 153 2.58 -13.88 1.85
C CYS A 153 1.46 -14.92 1.96
N VAL A 154 1.61 -15.90 2.83
CA VAL A 154 0.62 -16.98 3.05
C VAL A 154 -0.77 -16.42 3.38
N ARG A 155 -0.84 -15.32 4.14
CA ARG A 155 -2.12 -14.66 4.49
C ARG A 155 -2.87 -14.09 3.30
N VAL A 156 -2.18 -13.76 2.20
CA VAL A 156 -2.84 -13.28 0.97
C VAL A 156 -3.79 -14.31 0.39
N PHE A 157 -3.49 -15.60 0.53
CA PHE A 157 -4.33 -16.69 0.02
C PHE A 157 -5.61 -16.89 0.84
N THR A 158 -5.66 -16.38 2.07
CA THR A 158 -6.84 -16.45 2.95
C THR A 158 -7.69 -15.20 2.92
N LEU A 159 -7.21 -14.13 2.26
CA LEU A 159 -7.96 -12.89 2.12
C LEU A 159 -8.98 -12.99 0.98
N ASP A 160 -10.05 -12.23 1.13
CA ASP A 160 -11.11 -12.13 0.14
C ASP A 160 -10.56 -11.55 -1.18
N PRO A 161 -10.59 -12.30 -2.30
CA PRO A 161 -10.08 -11.84 -3.58
C PRO A 161 -10.78 -10.58 -4.11
N ASP A 162 -12.07 -10.39 -3.76
CA ASP A 162 -12.88 -9.26 -4.22
C ASP A 162 -12.44 -7.93 -3.59
N ARG A 163 -11.62 -7.98 -2.53
CA ARG A 163 -11.02 -6.81 -1.87
C ARG A 163 -9.63 -6.48 -2.39
N ARG A 164 -9.12 -7.28 -3.32
CA ARG A 164 -7.81 -7.04 -3.90
C ARG A 164 -7.83 -5.81 -4.78
N ILE A 165 -6.83 -4.96 -4.61
CA ILE A 165 -6.62 -3.75 -5.41
C ILE A 165 -5.18 -3.70 -5.90
N ASP A 166 -4.98 -3.13 -7.09
CA ASP A 166 -3.65 -2.97 -7.65
C ASP A 166 -2.88 -1.89 -6.88
N VAL A 167 -1.69 -2.26 -6.47
CA VAL A 167 -0.75 -1.39 -5.77
C VAL A 167 0.63 -1.53 -6.37
N GLU A 168 1.36 -0.44 -6.42
CA GLU A 168 2.73 -0.37 -6.93
C GLU A 168 3.58 0.52 -6.03
N TRP A 169 4.89 0.25 -6.00
CA TRP A 169 5.82 1.12 -5.31
C TRP A 169 5.95 2.44 -6.05
N ASP A 170 5.93 3.54 -5.30
CA ASP A 170 6.21 4.86 -5.83
C ASP A 170 7.72 5.02 -5.98
N GLN A 171 8.20 4.99 -7.23
CA GLN A 171 9.63 5.08 -7.54
C GLN A 171 10.26 6.43 -7.15
N ASP A 172 9.44 7.48 -7.01
CA ASP A 172 9.88 8.81 -6.64
C ASP A 172 9.93 9.03 -5.12
N ALA A 173 9.44 8.05 -4.33
CA ALA A 173 9.38 8.14 -2.88
C ALA A 173 10.64 7.55 -2.22
N GLU A 174 11.42 8.39 -1.56
CA GLU A 174 12.53 7.96 -0.71
C GLU A 174 12.00 7.48 0.65
N VAL A 175 11.60 6.22 0.73
CA VAL A 175 11.08 5.63 1.97
C VAL A 175 12.09 4.64 2.53
N ARG A 176 12.51 4.86 3.77
CA ARG A 176 13.28 3.87 4.53
C ARG A 176 12.35 3.09 5.45
N ARG A 177 12.56 1.80 5.54
CA ARG A 177 11.74 0.92 6.36
C ARG A 177 12.59 0.08 7.29
N ALA A 178 12.08 -0.09 8.51
CA ALA A 178 12.69 -1.02 9.46
C ALA A 178 12.39 -2.45 9.03
N VAL A 179 13.38 -3.32 9.10
CA VAL A 179 13.28 -4.75 8.85
C VAL A 179 14.14 -5.50 9.84
N ALA A 180 13.63 -6.59 10.37
CA ALA A 180 14.38 -7.43 11.29
C ALA A 180 15.09 -8.56 10.54
N ILE A 181 16.35 -8.78 10.87
CA ILE A 181 17.12 -9.95 10.45
C ILE A 181 17.60 -10.72 11.66
N LYS A 182 17.66 -12.03 11.51
CA LYS A 182 18.24 -12.96 12.47
C LYS A 182 19.55 -13.51 11.94
N VAL A 183 20.58 -13.44 12.73
CA VAL A 183 21.90 -13.98 12.43
C VAL A 183 22.24 -15.06 13.45
N LEU A 184 22.56 -16.26 12.97
CA LEU A 184 23.12 -17.32 13.80
C LEU A 184 24.61 -17.39 13.54
N SER A 185 25.40 -17.34 14.59
CA SER A 185 26.87 -17.39 14.51
C SER A 185 27.47 -18.31 15.56
N ARG A 186 28.76 -18.56 15.45
CA ARG A 186 29.53 -19.10 16.59
C ARG A 186 29.58 -18.04 17.68
N ASP A 187 29.57 -18.49 18.92
CA ASP A 187 29.84 -17.60 20.05
C ASP A 187 31.35 -17.49 20.23
N GLU A 188 31.94 -16.46 19.67
CA GLU A 188 33.38 -16.18 19.74
C GLU A 188 33.66 -14.68 19.90
N PRO A 189 34.71 -14.30 20.61
CA PRO A 189 35.07 -12.89 20.82
C PRO A 189 35.17 -12.12 19.50
N GLY A 190 34.52 -10.96 19.45
CA GLY A 190 34.55 -10.04 18.31
C GLY A 190 33.61 -10.39 17.15
N ILE A 191 32.83 -11.46 17.21
CA ILE A 191 31.87 -11.80 16.11
C ILE A 191 30.81 -10.71 15.92
N LEU A 192 30.23 -10.19 17.02
CA LEU A 192 29.27 -9.10 16.98
C LEU A 192 29.87 -7.86 16.33
N ALA A 193 31.11 -7.49 16.71
CA ALA A 193 31.80 -6.34 16.13
C ALA A 193 32.01 -6.50 14.62
N LYS A 194 32.38 -7.69 14.14
CA LYS A 194 32.53 -7.96 12.70
C LYS A 194 31.19 -7.82 11.94
N ILE A 195 30.09 -8.32 12.52
CA ILE A 195 28.75 -8.23 11.92
C ILE A 195 28.28 -6.79 11.87
N THR A 196 28.37 -6.04 12.98
CA THR A 196 27.97 -4.63 13.03
C THR A 196 28.80 -3.72 12.14
N ASN A 197 30.12 -3.96 12.04
CA ASN A 197 30.99 -3.25 11.11
C ASN A 197 30.59 -3.54 9.65
N THR A 198 30.21 -4.79 9.32
CA THR A 198 29.73 -5.14 7.97
C THR A 198 28.44 -4.40 7.62
N ILE A 199 27.50 -4.28 8.58
CA ILE A 199 26.25 -3.52 8.41
C ILE A 199 26.56 -2.03 8.20
N SER A 200 27.41 -1.46 9.05
CA SER A 200 27.80 -0.06 8.98
C SER A 200 28.53 0.28 7.69
N ALA A 201 29.44 -0.60 7.23
CA ALA A 201 30.15 -0.44 5.95
C ALA A 201 29.22 -0.46 4.73
N ALA A 202 28.05 -1.10 4.84
CA ALA A 202 27.01 -1.04 3.83
C ALA A 202 26.14 0.24 3.90
N GLY A 203 26.47 1.20 4.79
CA GLY A 203 25.70 2.45 4.96
C GLY A 203 24.33 2.27 5.61
N ILE A 204 24.10 1.14 6.28
CA ILE A 204 22.81 0.80 6.88
C ILE A 204 22.84 1.14 8.37
N ASN A 205 21.80 1.84 8.84
CA ASN A 205 21.63 2.16 10.24
C ASN A 205 20.96 0.98 10.99
N ILE A 206 21.46 0.68 12.19
CA ILE A 206 20.90 -0.31 13.12
C ILE A 206 19.97 0.44 14.07
N GLY A 207 18.67 0.15 14.04
CA GLY A 207 17.67 0.71 14.93
C GLY A 207 17.67 0.03 16.30
N ALA A 208 17.79 -1.32 16.29
CA ALA A 208 17.90 -2.11 17.51
C ALA A 208 18.74 -3.36 17.27
N ALA A 209 19.35 -3.87 18.33
CA ALA A 209 20.07 -5.13 18.33
C ALA A 209 19.77 -5.91 19.61
N ARG A 210 19.51 -7.21 19.46
CA ARG A 210 19.39 -8.16 20.57
C ARG A 210 20.37 -9.28 20.35
N VAL A 211 21.08 -9.67 21.37
CA VAL A 211 22.08 -10.73 21.34
C VAL A 211 21.76 -11.72 22.46
N ASN A 212 21.56 -12.97 22.07
CA ASN A 212 21.44 -14.07 23.00
C ASN A 212 22.67 -14.97 22.79
N ALA A 213 23.55 -14.98 23.76
CA ALA A 213 24.63 -15.95 23.82
C ALA A 213 24.03 -17.35 24.05
N GLY A 214 24.60 -18.38 23.46
CA GLY A 214 24.13 -19.73 23.70
C GLY A 214 24.52 -20.21 25.12
N ASP A 215 23.52 -20.56 25.92
CA ASP A 215 23.72 -21.06 27.30
C ASP A 215 24.40 -22.41 27.36
N GLU A 216 24.57 -23.12 26.22
CA GLU A 216 25.20 -24.46 26.13
C GLU A 216 26.32 -24.44 25.10
N ALA A 217 27.40 -25.10 25.44
CA ALA A 217 28.55 -25.30 24.57
C ALA A 217 28.10 -25.96 23.23
N GLY A 218 28.15 -25.16 22.14
CA GLY A 218 27.81 -25.61 20.79
C GLY A 218 26.57 -25.03 20.15
N LYS A 219 25.64 -24.38 20.90
CA LYS A 219 24.43 -23.78 20.32
C LYS A 219 24.70 -22.51 19.51
N GLY A 220 25.82 -21.85 19.69
CA GLY A 220 26.15 -20.60 19.01
C GLY A 220 25.31 -19.41 19.49
N ALA A 221 25.68 -18.20 19.07
CA ALA A 221 24.98 -16.97 19.39
C ALA A 221 23.89 -16.66 18.37
N GLU A 222 22.73 -16.24 18.87
CA GLU A 222 21.63 -15.69 18.07
C GLU A 222 21.62 -14.18 18.22
N GLN A 223 21.68 -13.46 17.08
CA GLN A 223 21.61 -12.01 17.08
C GLN A 223 20.43 -11.58 16.18
N THR A 224 19.61 -10.68 16.67
CA THR A 224 18.54 -10.04 15.91
C THR A 224 18.86 -8.57 15.75
N PHE A 225 18.85 -8.08 14.51
CA PHE A 225 19.08 -6.68 14.18
C PHE A 225 17.85 -6.11 13.48
N GLU A 226 17.42 -4.93 13.91
CA GLU A 226 16.48 -4.09 13.20
C GLU A 226 17.26 -3.11 12.33
N LEU A 227 17.11 -3.21 11.02
CA LEU A 227 17.86 -2.44 10.03
C LEU A 227 16.95 -1.48 9.30
N TRP A 228 17.40 -0.25 9.08
CA TRP A 228 16.70 0.73 8.24
C TRP A 228 17.23 0.67 6.81
N VAL A 229 16.42 0.10 5.91
CA VAL A 229 16.78 -0.13 4.51
C VAL A 229 15.85 0.62 3.57
N GLN A 230 16.37 0.95 2.39
CA GLN A 230 15.60 1.62 1.32
C GLN A 230 14.77 0.62 0.50
N ASP A 231 15.34 -0.56 0.23
CA ASP A 231 14.74 -1.56 -0.63
C ASP A 231 15.22 -2.99 -0.31
N VAL A 232 14.61 -3.95 -0.99
CA VAL A 232 14.93 -5.39 -0.85
C VAL A 232 16.34 -5.72 -1.37
N ASN A 233 16.85 -4.98 -2.34
CA ASN A 233 18.19 -5.23 -2.92
C ASN A 233 19.27 -4.83 -1.91
N THR A 234 19.12 -3.69 -1.26
CA THR A 234 19.98 -3.22 -0.17
C THR A 234 20.00 -4.23 0.98
N LEU A 235 18.82 -4.73 1.39
CA LEU A 235 18.73 -5.77 2.42
C LEU A 235 19.44 -7.05 2.00
N THR A 236 19.16 -7.54 0.80
CA THR A 236 19.75 -8.77 0.27
C THR A 236 21.27 -8.65 0.14
N GLY A 237 21.76 -7.48 -0.27
CA GLY A 237 23.17 -7.15 -0.35
C GLY A 237 23.88 -7.29 0.99
N VAL A 238 23.37 -6.62 2.02
CA VAL A 238 23.98 -6.69 3.36
C VAL A 238 23.87 -8.08 3.99
N MET A 239 22.74 -8.78 3.82
CA MET A 239 22.59 -10.16 4.31
C MET A 239 23.63 -11.10 3.67
N ARG A 240 23.92 -10.89 2.37
CA ARG A 240 24.97 -11.67 1.66
C ARG A 240 26.37 -11.35 2.20
N GLN A 241 26.64 -10.09 2.54
CA GLN A 241 27.93 -9.69 3.13
C GLN A 241 28.09 -10.27 4.54
N ILE A 242 27.05 -10.21 5.37
CA ILE A 242 27.07 -10.81 6.73
C ILE A 242 27.30 -12.31 6.66
N ARG A 243 26.71 -13.03 5.69
CA ARG A 243 26.95 -14.47 5.51
C ARG A 243 28.41 -14.83 5.23
N LYS A 244 29.19 -13.90 4.66
CA LYS A 244 30.63 -14.10 4.41
C LYS A 244 31.51 -13.88 5.63
N VAL A 245 30.98 -13.32 6.71
CA VAL A 245 31.72 -13.13 7.95
C VAL A 245 32.06 -14.49 8.56
N LYS A 246 33.35 -14.71 8.80
CA LYS A 246 33.83 -15.98 9.40
C LYS A 246 33.16 -16.17 10.78
N GLY A 247 32.53 -17.31 10.99
CA GLY A 247 31.78 -17.61 12.20
C GLY A 247 30.26 -17.47 12.07
N VAL A 248 29.74 -16.78 11.04
CA VAL A 248 28.30 -16.72 10.74
C VAL A 248 27.85 -18.05 10.11
N ARG A 249 26.73 -18.61 10.59
CA ARG A 249 26.11 -19.86 10.13
C ARG A 249 24.93 -19.59 9.19
N SER A 250 24.02 -18.70 9.60
CA SER A 250 22.87 -18.31 8.78
C SER A 250 22.50 -16.85 9.01
N VAL A 251 21.84 -16.25 8.00
CA VAL A 251 21.23 -14.93 8.04
C VAL A 251 19.87 -15.03 7.40
N GLU A 252 18.83 -14.68 8.13
CA GLU A 252 17.43 -14.78 7.70
C GLU A 252 16.70 -13.47 7.96
N ARG A 253 15.79 -13.11 7.03
CA ARG A 253 14.84 -12.02 7.26
C ARG A 253 13.72 -12.55 8.15
N LEU A 254 13.49 -11.90 9.28
CA LEU A 254 12.32 -12.17 10.12
C LEU A 254 11.10 -11.52 9.46
N ARG A 255 10.02 -12.27 9.41
CA ARG A 255 8.69 -11.79 9.02
C ARG A 255 7.77 -12.03 10.21
N GLY A 256 6.90 -11.05 10.50
CA GLY A 256 5.98 -11.10 11.63
C GLY A 256 4.90 -12.19 11.51
#